data_1a5258dd236d04c726f373c72dcb489f
#
_entry.id   1a5258dd236d04c726f373c72dcb489f
#
_cell.length_a   1.000
_cell.length_b   1.000
_cell.length_c   1.000
_cell.angle_alpha   90.00
_cell.angle_beta   90.00
_cell.angle_gamma   90.00
#
_symmetry.space_group_name_H-M   'P 1'
#
loop_
_entity.id
_entity.type
_entity.pdbx_description
1 polymer ?
#
loop_
_entity_poly.entity_id
_entity_poly.type
_entity_poly.pdbx_seq_one_letter_code
_entity_poly.pdbx_strand_id
1 'polypeptide(L)'
;MARAENLIFIGDTGVGKTGLAIGILLKAINNGCRCRFVKAQDLFDEMYASLADRSSRRLVNKLAKIDLLLIDELGYLNTKPEQANIFFKLMEERYRRRATIITTNLDYEEWQHFLGNKPMVDALLSRLRHFCQTIRIKGPSLRHSGDLTKEE
;
A
#
# COMPACT_ATOMS: atom_id res chain seq x y z
N MET A 1 -17.09 -0.05 17.10
CA MET A 1 -16.49 -0.20 15.76
C MET A 1 -15.11 0.46 15.74
N ALA A 2 -14.08 -0.30 15.45
CA ALA A 2 -12.76 0.29 15.26
C ALA A 2 -12.83 1.24 14.06
N ARG A 3 -12.24 2.42 14.21
CA ARG A 3 -12.12 3.36 13.10
C ARG A 3 -11.32 2.70 11.99
N ALA A 4 -11.72 2.91 10.74
CA ALA A 4 -10.97 2.47 9.58
C ALA A 4 -9.72 3.37 9.44
N GLU A 5 -8.68 3.04 10.17
CA GLU A 5 -7.41 3.76 10.14
C GLU A 5 -6.46 3.09 9.16
N ASN A 6 -5.77 3.91 8.38
CA ASN A 6 -4.73 3.43 7.50
C ASN A 6 -3.38 3.38 8.22
N LEU A 7 -2.53 2.45 7.82
CA LEU A 7 -1.15 2.36 8.28
C LEU A 7 -0.20 2.46 7.08
N ILE A 8 0.78 3.33 7.19
CA ILE A 8 1.82 3.42 6.16
C ILE A 8 3.16 3.22 6.83
N PHE A 9 3.86 2.16 6.42
CA PHE A 9 5.22 1.87 6.86
C PHE A 9 6.20 2.41 5.82
N ILE A 10 7.03 3.35 6.23
CA ILE A 10 8.06 3.95 5.39
C ILE A 10 9.43 3.57 5.93
N GLY A 11 10.29 3.08 5.08
CA GLY A 11 11.67 2.74 5.46
C GLY A 11 12.40 2.06 4.32
N ASP A 12 13.71 1.93 4.48
CA ASP A 12 14.56 1.30 3.49
C ASP A 12 14.24 -0.19 3.34
N THR A 13 14.65 -0.76 2.21
CA THR A 13 14.48 -2.18 1.93
C THR A 13 15.15 -3.03 3.02
N GLY A 14 14.43 -4.02 3.53
CA GLY A 14 14.97 -4.98 4.49
C GLY A 14 14.88 -4.58 5.95
N VAL A 15 14.20 -3.47 6.31
CA VAL A 15 14.02 -3.05 7.71
C VAL A 15 12.84 -3.72 8.42
N GLY A 16 12.16 -4.67 7.76
CA GLY A 16 11.09 -5.46 8.39
C GLY A 16 9.68 -4.92 8.19
N LYS A 17 9.46 -3.97 7.29
CA LYS A 17 8.13 -3.40 6.99
C LYS A 17 7.10 -4.46 6.65
N THR A 18 7.43 -5.32 5.70
CA THR A 18 6.54 -6.38 5.21
C THR A 18 6.17 -7.36 6.32
N GLY A 19 7.15 -7.76 7.13
CA GLY A 19 6.91 -8.67 8.24
C GLY A 19 5.94 -8.10 9.29
N LEU A 20 6.10 -6.83 9.65
CA LEU A 20 5.20 -6.14 10.57
C LEU A 20 3.79 -6.03 9.98
N ALA A 21 3.68 -5.66 8.73
CA ALA A 21 2.40 -5.52 8.04
C ALA A 21 1.66 -6.86 7.94
N ILE A 22 2.37 -7.94 7.60
CA ILE A 22 1.80 -9.29 7.55
C ILE A 22 1.34 -9.75 8.93
N GLY A 23 2.09 -9.43 10.00
CA GLY A 23 1.68 -9.74 11.36
C GLY A 23 0.33 -9.12 11.73
N ILE A 24 0.11 -7.87 11.34
CA ILE A 24 -1.17 -7.17 11.53
C ILE A 24 -2.27 -7.84 10.71
N LEU A 25 -1.97 -8.20 9.45
CA LEU A 25 -2.91 -8.86 8.56
C LEU A 25 -3.38 -10.20 9.13
N LEU A 26 -2.45 -11.01 9.64
CA LEU A 26 -2.77 -12.31 10.25
C LEU A 26 -3.66 -12.15 11.48
N LYS A 27 -3.39 -11.15 12.31
CA LYS A 27 -4.23 -10.84 13.47
C LYS A 27 -5.65 -10.45 13.04
N ALA A 28 -5.79 -9.67 11.99
CA ALA A 28 -7.08 -9.28 11.45
C ALA A 28 -7.85 -10.50 10.90
N ILE A 29 -7.17 -11.40 10.20
CA ILE A 29 -7.77 -12.65 9.71
C ILE A 29 -8.28 -13.49 10.89
N ASN A 30 -7.50 -13.63 11.95
CA ASN A 30 -7.90 -14.37 13.14
C ASN A 30 -9.11 -13.75 13.84
N ASN A 31 -9.34 -12.46 13.66
CA ASN A 31 -10.50 -11.74 14.16
C ASN A 31 -11.70 -11.75 13.19
N GLY A 32 -11.64 -12.53 12.12
CA GLY A 32 -12.73 -12.70 11.16
C GLY A 32 -12.81 -11.66 10.06
N CYS A 33 -11.79 -10.82 9.90
CA CYS A 33 -11.75 -9.85 8.81
C CYS A 33 -11.40 -10.49 7.48
N ARG A 34 -12.02 -10.00 6.40
CA ARG A 34 -11.62 -10.36 5.04
C ARG A 34 -10.43 -9.52 4.65
N CYS A 35 -9.32 -10.18 4.41
CA CYS A 35 -8.06 -9.51 4.12
C CYS A 35 -7.51 -9.93 2.77
N ARG A 36 -6.75 -9.03 2.15
CA ARG A 36 -5.97 -9.34 0.95
C ARG A 36 -4.58 -8.73 1.06
N PHE A 37 -3.59 -9.53 0.73
CA PHE A 37 -2.21 -9.10 0.50
C PHE A 37 -1.97 -9.01 -1.00
N VAL A 38 -1.41 -7.91 -1.47
CA VAL A 38 -1.00 -7.75 -2.87
C VAL A 38 0.25 -6.88 -2.93
N LYS A 39 1.20 -7.29 -3.76
CA LYS A 39 2.33 -6.40 -4.08
C LYS A 39 1.85 -5.27 -4.98
N ALA A 40 2.38 -4.07 -4.77
CA ALA A 40 1.95 -2.91 -5.54
C ALA A 40 2.10 -3.12 -7.06
N GLN A 41 3.20 -3.74 -7.51
CA GLN A 41 3.41 -4.03 -8.92
C GLN A 41 2.29 -4.91 -9.48
N ASP A 42 1.93 -5.98 -8.75
CA ASP A 42 0.87 -6.90 -9.18
C ASP A 42 -0.50 -6.21 -9.19
N LEU A 43 -0.77 -5.34 -8.23
CA LEU A 43 -2.00 -4.56 -8.19
C LEU A 43 -2.11 -3.62 -9.41
N PHE A 44 -1.04 -2.92 -9.73
CA PHE A 44 -1.03 -2.03 -10.90
C PHE A 44 -1.12 -2.82 -12.21
N ASP A 45 -0.56 -4.02 -12.28
CA ASP A 45 -0.72 -4.91 -13.42
C ASP A 45 -2.18 -5.38 -13.56
N GLU A 46 -2.85 -5.74 -12.46
CA GLU A 46 -4.28 -6.06 -12.48
C GLU A 46 -5.12 -4.87 -12.96
N MET A 47 -4.79 -3.66 -12.51
CA MET A 47 -5.46 -2.45 -12.93
C MET A 47 -5.30 -2.19 -14.44
N TYR A 48 -4.09 -2.40 -14.95
CA TYR A 48 -3.83 -2.27 -16.38
C TYR A 48 -4.61 -3.31 -17.20
N ALA A 49 -4.59 -4.56 -16.77
CA ALA A 49 -5.34 -5.64 -17.44
C ALA A 49 -6.85 -5.37 -17.45
N SER A 50 -7.38 -4.75 -16.40
CA SER A 50 -8.81 -4.42 -16.30
C SER A 50 -9.28 -3.37 -17.31
N LEU A 51 -8.37 -2.60 -17.89
CA LEU A 51 -8.69 -1.63 -18.94
C LEU A 51 -9.08 -2.32 -20.25
N ALA A 52 -8.41 -3.43 -20.57
CA ALA A 52 -8.60 -4.14 -21.83
C ALA A 52 -9.99 -4.77 -21.96
N ASP A 53 -10.52 -5.32 -20.86
CA ASP A 53 -11.83 -5.98 -20.82
C ASP A 53 -12.92 -5.14 -20.16
N ARG A 54 -12.62 -3.87 -19.88
CA ARG A 54 -13.54 -2.92 -19.23
C ARG A 54 -14.03 -3.37 -17.86
N SER A 55 -13.21 -4.11 -17.12
CA SER A 55 -13.56 -4.61 -15.78
C SER A 55 -13.03 -3.75 -14.64
N SER A 56 -12.48 -2.56 -14.91
CA SER A 56 -11.88 -1.67 -13.89
C SER A 56 -12.83 -1.35 -12.76
N ARG A 57 -14.10 -1.04 -13.06
CA ARG A 57 -15.11 -0.76 -12.03
C ARG A 57 -15.38 -1.98 -11.15
N ARG A 58 -15.42 -3.15 -11.75
CA ARG A 58 -15.62 -4.41 -11.00
C ARG A 58 -14.43 -4.68 -10.08
N LEU A 59 -13.21 -4.46 -10.57
CA LEU A 59 -11.99 -4.61 -9.79
C LEU A 59 -11.99 -3.66 -8.59
N VAL A 60 -12.28 -2.38 -8.80
CA VAL A 60 -12.37 -1.38 -7.72
C VAL A 60 -13.43 -1.77 -6.70
N ASN A 61 -14.62 -2.16 -7.15
CA ASN A 61 -15.70 -2.57 -6.26
C ASN A 61 -15.33 -3.79 -5.43
N LYS A 62 -14.66 -4.76 -6.02
CA LYS A 62 -14.16 -5.96 -5.32
C LYS A 62 -13.15 -5.60 -4.24
N LEU A 63 -12.16 -4.78 -4.58
CA LEU A 63 -11.11 -4.37 -3.65
C LEU A 63 -11.64 -3.42 -2.57
N ALA A 64 -12.63 -2.60 -2.89
CA ALA A 64 -13.25 -1.68 -1.93
C ALA A 64 -14.01 -2.40 -0.81
N LYS A 65 -14.45 -3.64 -1.03
CA LYS A 65 -15.19 -4.45 -0.03
C LYS A 65 -14.28 -5.23 0.92
N ILE A 66 -13.00 -5.31 0.66
CA ILE A 66 -12.04 -6.01 1.52
C ILE A 66 -11.85 -5.21 2.80
N ASP A 67 -11.98 -5.86 3.95
CA ASP A 67 -11.90 -5.19 5.25
C ASP A 67 -10.52 -4.60 5.52
N LEU A 68 -9.47 -5.37 5.20
CA LEU A 68 -8.08 -4.92 5.33
C LEU A 68 -7.30 -5.28 4.06
N LEU A 69 -6.86 -4.27 3.34
CA LEU A 69 -6.04 -4.42 2.14
C LEU A 69 -4.60 -4.02 2.45
N LEU A 70 -3.67 -4.96 2.27
CA LEU A 70 -2.24 -4.70 2.40
C LEU A 70 -1.62 -4.58 1.01
N ILE A 71 -1.15 -3.39 0.69
CA ILE A 71 -0.40 -3.09 -0.54
C ILE A 71 1.07 -3.02 -0.19
N ASP A 72 1.83 -4.00 -0.62
CA ASP A 72 3.23 -4.17 -0.24
C ASP A 72 4.18 -3.65 -1.33
N GLU A 73 5.29 -3.09 -0.89
CA GLU A 73 6.37 -2.61 -1.76
C GLU A 73 5.92 -1.55 -2.78
N LEU A 74 5.15 -0.55 -2.32
CA LEU A 74 4.84 0.60 -3.15
C LEU A 74 6.13 1.41 -3.37
N GLY A 75 6.67 1.34 -4.58
CA GLY A 75 7.93 1.96 -4.95
C GLY A 75 7.83 2.70 -6.28
N TYR A 76 8.97 2.91 -6.92
CA TYR A 76 9.00 3.51 -8.25
C TYR A 76 8.45 2.51 -9.27
N LEU A 77 7.17 2.66 -9.58
CA LEU A 77 6.49 1.87 -10.59
C LEU A 77 6.46 2.64 -11.91
N ASN A 78 6.59 1.93 -13.01
CA ASN A 78 6.35 2.51 -14.33
C ASN A 78 4.84 2.59 -14.57
N THR A 79 4.21 3.60 -13.97
CA THR A 79 2.77 3.74 -13.89
C THR A 79 2.23 4.57 -15.05
N LYS A 80 1.26 4.04 -15.77
CA LYS A 80 0.51 4.77 -16.78
C LYS A 80 -0.58 5.61 -16.12
N PRO A 81 -0.99 6.77 -16.72
CA PRO A 81 -2.03 7.62 -16.13
C PRO A 81 -3.34 6.89 -15.85
N GLU A 82 -3.72 5.93 -16.68
CA GLU A 82 -4.94 5.15 -16.52
C GLU A 82 -4.87 4.24 -15.29
N GLN A 83 -3.71 3.64 -15.02
CA GLN A 83 -3.48 2.85 -13.80
C GLN A 83 -3.56 3.75 -12.56
N ALA A 84 -2.92 4.90 -12.60
CA ALA A 84 -2.96 5.86 -11.50
C ALA A 84 -4.40 6.29 -11.19
N ASN A 85 -5.21 6.55 -12.21
CA ASN A 85 -6.61 6.92 -12.04
C ASN A 85 -7.42 5.82 -11.34
N ILE A 86 -7.20 4.55 -11.69
CA ILE A 86 -7.86 3.41 -11.02
C ILE A 86 -7.42 3.34 -9.55
N PHE A 87 -6.13 3.53 -9.30
CA PHE A 87 -5.60 3.54 -7.94
C PHE A 87 -6.21 4.67 -7.10
N PHE A 88 -6.30 5.88 -7.62
CA PHE A 88 -6.96 7.00 -6.95
C PHE A 88 -8.43 6.69 -6.65
N LYS A 89 -9.14 6.10 -7.60
CA LYS A 89 -10.54 5.70 -7.42
C LYS A 89 -10.68 4.66 -6.31
N LEU A 90 -9.81 3.66 -6.28
CA LEU A 90 -9.79 2.65 -5.24
C LEU A 90 -9.59 3.28 -3.85
N MET A 91 -8.62 4.16 -3.72
CA MET A 91 -8.31 4.79 -2.43
C MET A 91 -9.44 5.74 -2.00
N GLU A 92 -10.10 6.40 -2.93
CA GLU A 92 -11.29 7.21 -2.66
C GLU A 92 -12.44 6.36 -2.14
N GLU A 93 -12.71 5.22 -2.76
CA GLU A 93 -13.79 4.30 -2.34
C GLU A 93 -13.53 3.68 -0.96
N ARG A 94 -12.26 3.46 -0.60
CA ARG A 94 -11.88 2.92 0.70
C ARG A 94 -11.78 3.96 1.80
N TYR A 95 -11.71 5.23 1.45
CA TYR A 95 -11.54 6.32 2.41
C TYR A 95 -12.64 6.31 3.46
N ARG A 96 -12.25 6.28 4.74
CA ARG A 96 -13.11 6.25 5.93
C ARG A 96 -14.01 5.02 6.05
N ARG A 97 -13.91 4.07 5.13
CA ARG A 97 -14.78 2.87 5.13
C ARG A 97 -14.02 1.60 5.48
N ARG A 98 -12.82 1.47 4.96
CA ARG A 98 -11.99 0.26 5.11
C ARG A 98 -10.54 0.64 5.40
N ALA A 99 -9.86 -0.21 6.15
CA ALA A 99 -8.46 0.00 6.49
C ALA A 99 -7.53 -0.47 5.38
N THR A 100 -6.50 0.31 5.09
CA THR A 100 -5.46 -0.03 4.13
C THR A 100 -4.10 0.08 4.79
N ILE A 101 -3.25 -0.92 4.58
CA ILE A 101 -1.85 -0.90 4.98
C ILE A 101 -1.00 -0.78 3.72
N ILE A 102 -0.06 0.14 3.71
CA ILE A 102 0.89 0.32 2.63
C ILE A 102 2.29 0.22 3.20
N THR A 103 3.15 -0.58 2.58
CA THR A 103 4.58 -0.55 2.84
C THR A 103 5.29 0.11 1.67
N THR A 104 6.24 0.98 1.95
CA THR A 104 6.93 1.74 0.92
C THR A 104 8.33 2.14 1.39
N ASN A 105 9.25 2.27 0.45
CA ASN A 105 10.55 2.92 0.68
C ASN A 105 10.56 4.39 0.27
N LEU A 106 9.42 4.89 -0.23
CA LEU A 106 9.28 6.26 -0.71
C LEU A 106 8.61 7.15 0.32
N ASP A 107 9.16 8.32 0.54
CA ASP A 107 8.50 9.38 1.28
C ASP A 107 7.33 9.94 0.47
N TYR A 108 6.37 10.58 1.12
CA TYR A 108 5.17 11.11 0.46
C TYR A 108 5.48 12.05 -0.69
N GLU A 109 6.54 12.84 -0.59
CA GLU A 109 6.99 13.76 -1.62
C GLU A 109 7.36 13.06 -2.92
N GLU A 110 7.80 11.79 -2.83
CA GLU A 110 8.22 11.00 -3.98
C GLU A 110 7.07 10.31 -4.70
N TRP A 111 5.89 10.23 -4.07
CA TRP A 111 4.72 9.56 -4.66
C TRP A 111 4.26 10.22 -5.97
N GLN A 112 4.44 11.53 -6.09
CA GLN A 112 4.12 12.24 -7.31
C GLN A 112 4.94 11.75 -8.51
N HIS A 113 6.19 11.33 -8.28
CA HIS A 113 7.08 10.91 -9.36
C HIS A 113 6.57 9.67 -10.11
N PHE A 114 5.92 8.74 -9.41
CA PHE A 114 5.39 7.55 -10.07
C PHE A 114 3.89 7.62 -10.36
N LEU A 115 3.11 8.39 -9.61
CA LEU A 115 1.68 8.56 -9.84
C LEU A 115 1.34 9.68 -10.81
N GLY A 116 2.21 10.65 -10.97
CA GLY A 116 2.18 11.67 -12.00
C GLY A 116 1.33 12.89 -11.68
N ASN A 117 0.02 12.77 -11.65
CA ASN A 117 -0.91 13.90 -11.51
C ASN A 117 -0.82 14.56 -10.12
N LYS A 118 -0.18 15.70 -10.02
CA LYS A 118 0.05 16.39 -8.74
C LYS A 118 -1.24 16.70 -7.96
N PRO A 119 -2.29 17.31 -8.54
CA PRO A 119 -3.52 17.57 -7.80
C PRO A 119 -4.17 16.30 -7.25
N MET A 120 -4.16 15.22 -8.01
CA MET A 120 -4.71 13.93 -7.57
C MET A 120 -3.87 13.30 -6.47
N VAL A 121 -2.56 13.39 -6.56
CA VAL A 121 -1.64 12.89 -5.51
C VAL A 121 -1.84 13.70 -4.23
N ASP A 122 -1.93 15.01 -4.30
CA ASP A 122 -2.17 15.86 -3.14
C ASP A 122 -3.51 15.52 -2.46
N ALA A 123 -4.55 15.28 -3.23
CA ALA A 123 -5.85 14.84 -2.71
C ALA A 123 -5.76 13.45 -2.07
N LEU A 124 -5.07 12.51 -2.69
CA LEU A 124 -4.84 11.16 -2.16
C LEU A 124 -4.11 11.23 -0.82
N LEU A 125 -3.00 11.95 -0.76
CA LEU A 125 -2.20 12.08 0.46
C LEU A 125 -2.95 12.78 1.58
N SER A 126 -3.74 13.79 1.26
CA SER A 126 -4.59 14.46 2.24
C SER A 126 -5.58 13.48 2.88
N ARG A 127 -6.23 12.64 2.08
CA ARG A 127 -7.17 11.62 2.57
C ARG A 127 -6.47 10.51 3.35
N LEU A 128 -5.35 9.99 2.85
CA LEU A 128 -4.59 8.95 3.53
C LEU A 128 -4.10 9.41 4.89
N ARG A 129 -3.57 10.63 4.96
CA ARG A 129 -2.97 11.17 6.20
C ARG A 129 -4.01 11.59 7.23
N HIS A 130 -5.23 11.85 6.83
CA HIS A 130 -6.30 12.28 7.75
C HIS A 130 -6.68 11.18 8.75
N PHE A 131 -6.73 9.91 8.31
CA PHE A 131 -6.99 8.75 9.15
C PHE A 131 -5.86 7.73 9.00
N CYS A 132 -4.64 8.17 9.23
CA CYS A 132 -3.46 7.35 8.99
C CYS A 132 -2.44 7.51 10.09
N GLN A 133 -1.82 6.40 10.45
CA GLN A 133 -0.59 6.39 11.22
C GLN A 133 0.56 6.11 10.26
N THR A 134 1.52 7.02 10.21
CA THR A 134 2.75 6.83 9.46
C THR A 134 3.84 6.34 10.39
N ILE A 135 4.37 5.17 10.11
CA ILE A 135 5.43 4.55 10.91
C ILE A 135 6.70 4.52 10.07
N ARG A 136 7.69 5.31 10.49
CA ARG A 136 8.99 5.37 9.83
C ARG A 136 9.94 4.43 10.54
N ILE A 137 10.46 3.46 9.80
CA ILE A 137 11.38 2.47 10.33
C ILE A 137 12.77 2.78 9.80
N LYS A 138 13.71 3.04 10.73
CA LYS A 138 15.12 3.28 10.44
C LYS A 138 15.93 2.19 11.09
N GLY A 139 17.01 1.78 10.44
CA GLY A 139 17.93 0.79 11.00
C GLY A 139 18.66 0.02 9.91
N PRO A 140 19.60 -0.86 10.31
CA PRO A 140 20.31 -1.71 9.36
C PRO A 140 19.36 -2.72 8.73
N SER A 141 19.65 -3.12 7.49
CA SER A 141 18.87 -4.15 6.81
C SER A 141 18.98 -5.49 7.54
N LEU A 142 17.84 -6.10 7.88
CA LEU A 142 17.79 -7.43 8.48
C LEU A 142 18.24 -8.52 7.51
N ARG A 143 18.27 -8.24 6.21
CA ARG A 143 18.73 -9.19 5.18
C ARG A 143 20.24 -9.40 5.18
N HIS A 144 21.01 -8.50 5.78
CA HIS A 144 22.47 -8.55 5.91
C HIS A 144 22.95 -8.95 7.30
N SER A 145 22.07 -9.38 8.19
CA SER A 145 22.44 -9.78 9.54
C SER A 145 23.39 -10.98 9.61
N GLY A 146 23.47 -11.77 8.52
CA GLY A 146 24.43 -12.89 8.42
C GLY A 146 25.87 -12.46 8.19
N ASP A 147 26.13 -11.24 7.73
CA ASP A 147 27.47 -10.74 7.47
C ASP A 147 28.16 -10.15 8.72
N LEU A 148 27.37 -9.84 9.76
CA LEU A 148 27.89 -9.32 11.01
C LEU A 148 28.58 -10.38 11.88
N THR A 149 28.43 -11.66 11.55
CA THR A 149 29.03 -12.79 12.30
C THR A 149 30.39 -13.25 11.76
N LYS A 150 30.92 -12.60 10.74
CA LYS A 150 32.19 -12.98 10.09
C LYS A 150 33.38 -12.12 10.48
N GLU A 151 33.24 -11.17 11.39
CA GLU A 151 34.32 -10.30 11.87
C GLU A 151 34.78 -10.63 13.30
N GLU A 152 34.64 -11.88 13.72
CA GLU A 152 35.32 -12.36 14.92
C GLU A 152 36.48 -13.31 14.58
#